data_336d37f191494ef27c049adf4639ad6f
#
_entry.id   336d37f191494ef27c049adf4639ad6f
#
_cell.length_a   1.000
_cell.length_b   1.000
_cell.length_c   1.000
_cell.angle_alpha   90.00
_cell.angle_beta   90.00
_cell.angle_gamma   90.00
#
_symmetry.space_group_name_H-M   'P 1'
#
loop_
_entity.id
_entity.type
_entity.pdbx_description
1 polymer ?
#
loop_
_entity_poly.entity_id
_entity_poly.type
_entity_poly.pdbx_seq_one_letter_code
_entity_poly.pdbx_strand_id
1 'polypeptide(L)'
;MFSIIENKTNKLIGACGLCYIDWVNKNADFSIYIGKNKIYIDTNFTIDAANLLLSYGFEVLNLHRIWTEIYDFDKKKIKFLSKLKFKLEGEHRETYWYKKSWHNSLFYSILSKEYKF
;
A
#
# COMPACT_ATOMS: atom_id res chain seq x y z
N MET A 1 -10.93 7.47 -1.69
CA MET A 1 -10.24 6.91 -0.50
C MET A 1 -11.26 6.27 0.43
N PHE A 2 -10.91 5.16 1.03
CA PHE A 2 -11.80 4.40 1.90
C PHE A 2 -11.36 4.50 3.36
N SER A 3 -12.33 4.53 4.27
CA SER A 3 -12.07 4.49 5.70
C SER A 3 -11.95 3.04 6.18
N ILE A 4 -11.05 2.81 7.13
CA ILE A 4 -10.88 1.51 7.76
C ILE A 4 -11.57 1.57 9.12
N ILE A 5 -12.57 0.70 9.33
CA ILE A 5 -13.40 0.70 10.53
C ILE A 5 -13.27 -0.66 11.22
N GLU A 6 -12.98 -0.64 12.52
CA GLU A 6 -12.92 -1.87 13.32
C GLU A 6 -14.34 -2.40 13.57
N ASN A 7 -14.60 -3.64 13.17
CA ASN A 7 -15.93 -4.23 13.25
C ASN A 7 -16.47 -4.35 14.68
N LYS A 8 -15.61 -4.68 15.64
CA LYS A 8 -16.02 -4.89 17.03
C LYS A 8 -16.48 -3.60 17.73
N THR A 9 -15.80 -2.48 17.46
CA THR A 9 -16.06 -1.20 18.13
C THR A 9 -16.73 -0.19 17.23
N ASN A 10 -16.84 -0.48 15.94
CA ASN A 10 -17.32 0.44 14.91
C ASN A 10 -16.54 1.76 14.90
N LYS A 11 -15.26 1.71 15.26
CA LYS A 11 -14.41 2.88 15.39
C LYS A 11 -13.52 3.05 14.17
N LEU A 12 -13.39 4.29 13.69
CA LEU A 12 -12.47 4.63 12.59
C LEU A 12 -11.04 4.44 13.06
N ILE A 13 -10.25 3.62 12.35
CA ILE A 13 -8.85 3.34 12.72
C ILE A 13 -7.86 3.72 11.64
N GLY A 14 -8.32 4.06 10.44
CA GLY A 14 -7.40 4.45 9.38
C GLY A 14 -8.10 4.72 8.07
N ALA A 15 -7.30 4.81 7.01
CA ALA A 15 -7.80 5.04 5.66
C ALA A 15 -6.93 4.32 4.64
N CYS A 16 -7.51 3.96 3.52
CA CYS A 16 -6.78 3.38 2.40
C CYS A 16 -7.40 3.85 1.09
N GLY A 17 -6.65 3.75 0.00
CA GLY A 17 -7.17 4.16 -1.28
C GLY A 17 -6.22 3.87 -2.42
N LEU A 18 -6.77 3.95 -3.63
CA LEU A 18 -6.01 3.91 -4.87
C LEU A 18 -6.00 5.32 -5.41
N CYS A 19 -4.80 5.87 -5.59
CA CYS A 19 -4.59 7.25 -6.01
C CYS A 19 -3.99 7.29 -7.41
N TYR A 20 -4.08 8.46 -8.06
CA TYR A 20 -3.47 8.65 -9.38
C TYR A 20 -3.84 7.54 -10.37
N ILE A 21 -5.14 7.21 -10.44
CA ILE A 21 -5.61 6.13 -11.32
C ILE A 21 -5.41 6.53 -12.78
N ASP A 22 -4.66 5.71 -13.50
CA ASP A 22 -4.48 5.85 -14.94
C ASP A 22 -5.38 4.84 -15.64
N TRP A 23 -6.51 5.33 -16.16
CA TRP A 23 -7.52 4.47 -16.79
C TRP A 23 -7.08 3.91 -18.13
N VAL A 24 -6.13 4.57 -18.80
CA VAL A 24 -5.62 4.12 -20.10
C VAL A 24 -4.64 2.97 -19.90
N ASN A 25 -3.66 3.14 -19.01
CA ASN A 25 -2.66 2.13 -18.71
C ASN A 25 -3.07 1.19 -17.58
N LYS A 26 -4.23 1.43 -16.97
CA LYS A 26 -4.84 0.58 -15.95
C LYS A 26 -3.93 0.33 -14.75
N ASN A 27 -3.41 1.41 -14.19
CA ASN A 27 -2.61 1.32 -12.96
C ASN A 27 -3.03 2.38 -11.94
N ALA A 28 -2.62 2.19 -10.70
CA ALA A 28 -2.91 3.12 -9.62
C ALA A 28 -1.86 2.99 -8.52
N ASP A 29 -1.72 4.06 -7.74
CA ASP A 29 -0.89 4.10 -6.56
C ASP A 29 -1.69 3.59 -5.36
N PHE A 30 -1.09 2.68 -4.60
CA PHE A 30 -1.68 2.06 -3.41
C PHE A 30 -1.28 2.85 -2.17
N SER A 31 -2.26 3.26 -1.38
CA SER A 31 -2.04 4.01 -0.15
C SER A 31 -2.85 3.45 1.00
N ILE A 32 -2.20 3.26 2.16
CA ILE A 32 -2.87 2.74 3.36
C ILE A 32 -2.26 3.34 4.62
N TYR A 33 -3.10 3.62 5.60
CA TYR A 33 -2.69 4.23 6.86
C TYR A 33 -3.56 3.73 8.01
N ILE A 34 -2.93 3.31 9.11
CA ILE A 34 -3.60 2.95 10.36
C ILE A 34 -3.17 3.95 11.42
N GLY A 35 -4.15 4.67 12.00
CA GLY A 35 -3.87 5.68 13.02
C GLY A 35 -4.22 5.26 14.44
N LYS A 36 -4.71 4.05 14.64
CA LYS A 36 -5.12 3.56 15.95
C LYS A 36 -3.91 3.38 16.87
N ASN A 37 -3.96 3.99 18.06
CA ASN A 37 -2.90 3.88 19.09
C ASN A 37 -1.52 4.28 18.54
N LYS A 38 -1.48 5.22 17.60
CA LYS A 38 -0.24 5.67 16.95
C LYS A 38 0.48 4.56 16.21
N ILE A 39 -0.22 3.49 15.86
CA ILE A 39 0.33 2.41 15.04
C ILE A 39 0.16 2.79 13.57
N TYR A 40 1.28 2.93 12.87
CA TYR A 40 1.27 3.29 11.46
C TYR A 40 0.84 2.10 10.56
N ILE A 41 1.41 0.94 10.83
CA ILE A 41 1.07 -0.31 10.16
C ILE A 41 0.93 -1.39 11.24
N ASP A 42 -0.22 -2.06 11.28
CA ASP A 42 -0.37 -3.25 12.11
C ASP A 42 -0.53 -4.49 11.23
N THR A 43 -0.52 -5.67 11.85
CA THR A 43 -0.55 -6.93 11.11
C THR A 43 -1.96 -7.45 10.84
N ASN A 44 -2.97 -6.96 11.57
CA ASN A 44 -4.33 -7.48 11.47
C ASN A 44 -5.21 -6.64 10.54
N PHE A 45 -5.43 -5.37 10.90
CA PHE A 45 -6.34 -4.50 10.15
C PHE A 45 -5.77 -4.09 8.79
N THR A 46 -4.44 -3.90 8.73
CA THR A 46 -3.80 -3.43 7.50
C THR A 46 -3.84 -4.49 6.41
N ILE A 47 -3.59 -5.75 6.76
CA ILE A 47 -3.62 -6.85 5.78
C ILE A 47 -5.04 -7.05 5.23
N ASP A 48 -6.04 -7.04 6.10
CA ASP A 48 -7.43 -7.20 5.67
C ASP A 48 -7.87 -6.06 4.76
N ALA A 49 -7.58 -4.82 5.17
CA ALA A 49 -7.92 -3.63 4.37
C ALA A 49 -7.19 -3.64 3.02
N ALA A 50 -5.91 -4.03 3.01
CA ALA A 50 -5.13 -4.10 1.79
C ALA A 50 -5.70 -5.14 0.82
N ASN A 51 -6.07 -6.32 1.31
CA ASN A 51 -6.65 -7.35 0.47
C ASN A 51 -7.98 -6.92 -0.14
N LEU A 52 -8.82 -6.24 0.64
CA LEU A 52 -10.08 -5.68 0.12
C LEU A 52 -9.81 -4.62 -0.95
N LEU A 53 -8.82 -3.77 -0.74
CA LEU A 53 -8.49 -2.71 -1.69
C LEU A 53 -7.92 -3.27 -2.98
N LEU A 54 -7.04 -4.28 -2.90
CA LEU A 54 -6.51 -4.95 -4.07
C LEU A 54 -7.61 -5.67 -4.86
N SER A 55 -8.52 -6.33 -4.14
CA SER A 55 -9.68 -6.97 -4.75
C SER A 55 -10.52 -5.95 -5.52
N TYR A 56 -10.80 -4.80 -4.90
CA TYR A 56 -11.55 -3.72 -5.55
C TYR A 56 -10.83 -3.22 -6.80
N GLY A 57 -9.53 -2.98 -6.71
CA GLY A 57 -8.74 -2.48 -7.83
C GLY A 57 -8.71 -3.45 -9.00
N PHE A 58 -8.43 -4.72 -8.75
CA PHE A 58 -8.30 -5.70 -9.83
C PHE A 58 -9.65 -6.21 -10.34
N GLU A 59 -10.62 -6.40 -9.49
CA GLU A 59 -11.90 -7.01 -9.88
C GLU A 59 -12.96 -6.00 -10.28
N VAL A 60 -13.07 -4.89 -9.56
CA VAL A 60 -14.13 -3.89 -9.83
C VAL A 60 -13.63 -2.86 -10.82
N LEU A 61 -12.46 -2.27 -10.58
CA LEU A 61 -11.88 -1.27 -11.47
C LEU A 61 -11.15 -1.85 -12.67
N ASN A 62 -10.93 -3.15 -12.68
CA ASN A 62 -10.26 -3.87 -13.77
C ASN A 62 -8.86 -3.34 -14.06
N LEU A 63 -8.11 -2.99 -13.02
CA LEU A 63 -6.75 -2.51 -13.16
C LEU A 63 -5.82 -3.66 -13.50
N HIS A 64 -4.71 -3.34 -14.17
CA HIS A 64 -3.69 -4.31 -14.53
C HIS A 64 -2.53 -4.31 -13.54
N ARG A 65 -2.21 -3.15 -12.96
CA ARG A 65 -1.04 -2.96 -12.12
C ARG A 65 -1.37 -2.01 -10.97
N ILE A 66 -0.95 -2.39 -9.77
CA ILE A 66 -1.04 -1.52 -8.58
C ILE A 66 0.37 -1.38 -8.02
N TRP A 67 0.82 -0.14 -7.84
CA TRP A 67 2.18 0.15 -7.43
C TRP A 67 2.20 1.04 -6.19
N THR A 68 3.34 1.13 -5.53
CA THR A 68 3.53 2.05 -4.41
C THR A 68 5.00 2.42 -4.27
N GLU A 69 5.24 3.61 -3.74
CA GLU A 69 6.57 4.10 -3.40
C GLU A 69 6.69 4.15 -1.88
N ILE A 70 7.78 3.56 -1.36
CA ILE A 70 8.10 3.63 0.06
C ILE A 70 9.56 4.04 0.22
N TYR A 71 9.98 4.33 1.46
CA TYR A 71 11.37 4.71 1.73
C TYR A 71 12.14 3.55 2.33
N ASP A 72 13.46 3.53 2.10
CA ASP A 72 14.33 2.41 2.47
C ASP A 72 14.39 2.15 3.98
N PHE A 73 14.10 3.17 4.82
CA PHE A 73 14.09 3.00 6.26
C PHE A 73 12.78 2.44 6.83
N ASP A 74 11.73 2.36 6.01
CA ASP A 74 10.40 1.91 6.47
C ASP A 74 10.30 0.38 6.44
N LYS A 75 10.97 -0.26 7.41
CA LYS A 75 11.07 -1.73 7.44
C LYS A 75 9.72 -2.41 7.63
N LYS A 76 8.81 -1.80 8.38
CA LYS A 76 7.47 -2.36 8.59
C LYS A 76 6.70 -2.43 7.28
N LYS A 77 6.79 -1.38 6.47
CA LYS A 77 6.07 -1.33 5.21
C LYS A 77 6.67 -2.26 4.16
N ILE A 78 8.00 -2.39 4.15
CA ILE A 78 8.68 -3.38 3.29
C ILE A 78 8.16 -4.78 3.59
N LYS A 79 8.11 -5.14 4.87
CA LYS A 79 7.62 -6.44 5.31
C LYS A 79 6.15 -6.66 4.96
N PHE A 80 5.34 -5.62 5.16
CA PHE A 80 3.93 -5.63 4.83
C PHE A 80 3.69 -5.89 3.34
N LEU A 81 4.40 -5.17 2.47
CA LEU A 81 4.29 -5.36 1.03
C LEU A 81 4.73 -6.75 0.58
N SER A 82 5.76 -7.30 1.22
CA SER A 82 6.19 -8.67 0.95
C SER A 82 5.10 -9.69 1.27
N LYS A 83 4.39 -9.50 2.38
CA LYS A 83 3.27 -10.37 2.75
C LYS A 83 2.14 -10.31 1.74
N LEU A 84 1.93 -9.17 1.11
CA LEU A 84 0.92 -8.99 0.07
C LEU A 84 1.41 -9.45 -1.31
N LYS A 85 2.65 -9.93 -1.39
CA LYS A 85 3.28 -10.42 -2.62
C LYS A 85 3.58 -9.33 -3.65
N PHE A 86 3.72 -8.09 -3.20
CA PHE A 86 4.28 -7.04 -4.03
C PHE A 86 5.75 -7.35 -4.32
N LYS A 87 6.22 -6.96 -5.49
CA LYS A 87 7.60 -7.18 -5.91
C LYS A 87 8.35 -5.86 -6.02
N LEU A 88 9.59 -5.85 -5.54
CA LEU A 88 10.48 -4.70 -5.70
C LEU A 88 10.86 -4.55 -7.18
N GLU A 89 10.59 -3.37 -7.73
CA GLU A 89 10.89 -3.10 -9.15
C GLU A 89 12.13 -2.25 -9.33
N GLY A 90 12.42 -1.38 -8.38
CA GLY A 90 13.54 -0.48 -8.52
C GLY A 90 13.75 0.38 -7.31
N GLU A 91 14.83 1.14 -7.36
CA GLU A 91 15.24 2.01 -6.27
C GLU A 91 15.75 3.33 -6.86
N HIS A 92 15.20 4.46 -6.40
CA HIS A 92 15.68 5.78 -6.76
C HIS A 92 16.54 6.30 -5.62
N ARG A 93 17.75 6.73 -5.96
CA ARG A 93 18.74 7.10 -4.97
C ARG A 93 18.50 8.50 -4.41
N GLU A 94 18.62 8.64 -3.07
CA GLU A 94 18.66 9.91 -2.35
C GLU A 94 17.52 10.84 -2.67
N THR A 95 16.29 10.31 -2.61
CA THR A 95 15.08 11.06 -2.93
C THR A 95 14.48 11.76 -1.73
N TYR A 96 14.87 11.40 -0.50
CA TYR A 96 14.21 11.89 0.69
C TYR A 96 15.21 12.20 1.81
N TRP A 97 15.13 13.43 2.32
CA TRP A 97 15.94 13.89 3.45
C TRP A 97 15.21 13.62 4.75
N TYR A 98 15.77 12.77 5.62
CA TYR A 98 15.12 12.40 6.87
C TYR A 98 16.16 12.09 7.93
N LYS A 99 16.00 12.67 9.13
CA LYS A 99 16.90 12.47 10.28
C LYS A 99 18.37 12.69 9.89
N LYS A 100 18.62 13.80 9.22
CA LYS A 100 19.98 14.25 8.83
C LYS A 100 20.70 13.32 7.86
N SER A 101 19.97 12.55 7.08
CA SER A 101 20.57 11.73 6.03
C SER A 101 19.64 11.59 4.83
N TRP A 102 20.23 11.25 3.69
CA TRP A 102 19.46 10.98 2.47
C TRP A 102 19.03 9.52 2.47
N HIS A 103 17.82 9.30 2.02
CA HIS A 103 17.24 7.97 1.89
C HIS A 103 16.74 7.74 0.47
N ASN A 104 16.68 6.48 0.08
CA ASN A 104 16.24 6.08 -1.25
C ASN A 104 14.75 5.77 -1.25
N SER A 105 14.13 5.94 -2.43
CA SER A 105 12.76 5.48 -2.67
C SER A 105 12.79 4.08 -3.26
N LEU A 106 11.94 3.21 -2.72
CA LEU A 106 11.76 1.85 -3.22
C LEU A 106 10.40 1.76 -3.91
N PHE A 107 10.36 1.22 -5.12
CA PHE A 107 9.15 1.06 -5.89
C PHE A 107 8.74 -0.41 -5.94
N TYR A 108 7.53 -0.69 -5.47
CA TYR A 108 6.95 -2.03 -5.43
C TYR A 108 5.69 -2.05 -6.27
N SER A 109 5.39 -3.21 -6.85
CA SER A 109 4.13 -3.38 -7.59
C SER A 109 3.61 -4.80 -7.50
N ILE A 110 2.33 -4.94 -7.81
CA ILE A 110 1.69 -6.23 -8.01
C ILE A 110 0.85 -6.15 -9.28
N LEU A 111 0.97 -7.17 -10.13
CA LEU A 111 0.20 -7.27 -11.36
C LEU A 111 -1.06 -8.08 -11.12
N SER A 112 -2.12 -7.83 -11.90
CA SER A 112 -3.38 -8.54 -11.75
C SER A 112 -3.22 -10.05 -11.85
N LYS A 113 -2.34 -10.53 -12.71
CA LYS A 113 -2.06 -11.97 -12.86
C LYS A 113 -1.35 -12.58 -11.66
N GLU A 114 -0.73 -11.76 -10.82
CA GLU A 114 -0.03 -12.20 -9.62
C GLU A 114 -0.92 -12.20 -8.38
N TYR A 115 -2.05 -11.50 -8.46
CA TYR A 115 -2.98 -11.38 -7.36
C TYR A 115 -3.86 -12.63 -7.29
N LYS A 116 -3.83 -13.33 -6.15
CA LYS A 116 -4.64 -14.53 -5.92
C LYS A 116 -5.37 -14.41 -4.59
N PHE A 117 -6.62 -14.80 -4.62
CA PHE A 117 -7.50 -14.80 -3.46
C PHE A 117 -7.26 -16.02 -2.59
#